data_ceaa300b5bb89d28d6d2e8a17ce7854b
#
_entry.id   ceaa300b5bb89d28d6d2e8a17ce7854b
#
_cell.length_a   1.000
_cell.length_b   1.000
_cell.length_c   1.000
_cell.angle_alpha   90.00
_cell.angle_beta   90.00
_cell.angle_gamma   90.00
#
_symmetry.space_group_name_H-M   'P 1'
#
loop_
_entity.id
_entity.type
_entity.pdbx_description
1 polymer ?
#
loop_
_entity_poly.entity_id
_entity_poly.type
_entity_poly.pdbx_seq_one_letter_code
_entity_poly.pdbx_strand_id
1 'polypeptide(L)'
;MMNTENRVSPQAPEIEEAILGACLIEQEAMPLVADKLRPEMFYVLRHQIIYAAMLAMYQAGTKIDILTVKEELSHRGKLEEAGGPYGITQLSSKVASSAHIEYHIRIVHEKYLRREMILGFNKLLACSLDETMDIDDSLIDAHNLLDRLEGEFNHNTHLRDMDALMSAAMTEAEGRIAKSTNGVTGIPTGLTDLDRMTSGLQNGELVVIAARPGVGKTAFALHLARNAAMAGHAVAVYSLEMQGERLADRWLTAASEVSARHWR
;
A
#
# COMPACT_ATOMS: atom_id res chain seq x y z
N MET A 1 -5.86 19.69 27.07
CA MET A 1 -6.02 20.16 25.67
C MET A 1 -4.68 20.73 25.24
N MET A 2 -3.94 20.03 24.40
CA MET A 2 -2.67 20.53 23.87
C MET A 2 -2.97 21.61 22.82
N ASN A 3 -2.43 22.81 23.06
CA ASN A 3 -2.56 23.97 22.19
C ASN A 3 -1.90 23.68 20.84
N THR A 4 -2.68 23.39 19.79
CA THR A 4 -2.21 23.07 18.43
C THR A 4 -2.06 24.31 17.56
N GLU A 5 -2.40 25.49 18.06
CA GLU A 5 -2.55 26.72 17.28
C GLU A 5 -1.26 27.35 16.74
N ASN A 6 -0.08 26.80 17.03
CA ASN A 6 1.18 27.44 16.59
C ASN A 6 2.18 26.44 15.96
N ARG A 7 1.71 25.31 15.42
CA ARG A 7 2.59 24.35 14.73
C ARG A 7 2.59 24.62 13.23
N VAL A 8 3.77 24.95 12.69
CA VAL A 8 3.97 25.08 11.25
C VAL A 8 3.69 23.74 10.57
N SER A 9 2.90 23.76 9.50
CA SER A 9 2.60 22.56 8.70
C SER A 9 3.90 21.89 8.23
N PRO A 10 4.00 20.55 8.24
CA PRO A 10 5.19 19.83 7.80
C PRO A 10 5.57 20.20 6.36
N GLN A 11 6.71 20.86 6.18
CA GLN A 11 7.19 21.42 4.90
C GLN A 11 8.71 21.33 4.79
N ALA A 12 9.22 21.37 3.57
CA ALA A 12 10.64 21.43 3.27
C ALA A 12 10.90 22.19 1.95
N PRO A 13 10.60 23.51 1.87
CA PRO A 13 10.67 24.28 0.62
C PRO A 13 12.06 24.26 -0.04
N GLU A 14 13.13 24.27 0.75
CA GLU A 14 14.49 24.21 0.24
C GLU A 14 14.81 22.88 -0.45
N ILE A 15 14.27 21.78 0.06
CA ILE A 15 14.40 20.45 -0.54
C ILE A 15 13.58 20.34 -1.83
N GLU A 16 12.38 20.94 -1.85
CA GLU A 16 11.55 21.04 -3.05
C GLU A 16 12.28 21.82 -4.16
N GLU A 17 12.88 22.96 -3.82
CA GLU A 17 13.68 23.76 -4.76
C GLU A 17 14.88 22.96 -5.29
N ALA A 18 15.54 22.18 -4.44
CA ALA A 18 16.66 21.33 -4.84
C ALA A 18 16.24 20.23 -5.83
N ILE A 19 15.08 19.61 -5.62
CA ILE A 19 14.53 18.61 -6.55
C ILE A 19 14.20 19.24 -7.89
N LEU A 20 13.47 20.36 -7.91
CA LEU A 20 13.09 21.04 -9.14
C LEU A 20 14.32 21.54 -9.92
N GLY A 21 15.31 22.10 -9.21
CA GLY A 21 16.55 22.52 -9.81
C GLY A 21 17.36 21.37 -10.40
N ALA A 22 17.41 20.22 -9.72
CA ALA A 22 18.05 19.02 -10.25
C ALA A 22 17.38 18.56 -11.57
N CYS A 23 16.05 18.54 -11.61
CA CYS A 23 15.29 18.20 -12.83
C CYS A 23 15.52 19.17 -14.00
N LEU A 24 15.87 20.44 -13.71
CA LEU A 24 16.19 21.44 -14.75
C LEU A 24 17.59 21.28 -15.32
N ILE A 25 18.54 20.73 -14.53
CA ILE A 25 19.95 20.65 -14.91
C ILE A 25 20.29 19.25 -15.44
N GLU A 26 19.78 18.19 -14.81
CA GLU A 26 20.15 16.81 -15.07
C GLU A 26 18.98 16.01 -15.64
N GLN A 27 19.15 15.51 -16.86
CA GLN A 27 18.09 14.73 -17.55
C GLN A 27 17.76 13.43 -16.83
N GLU A 28 18.69 12.85 -16.09
CA GLU A 28 18.51 11.59 -15.35
C GLU A 28 17.72 11.79 -14.04
N ALA A 29 17.58 13.02 -13.56
CA ALA A 29 16.84 13.32 -12.33
C ALA A 29 15.32 13.17 -12.52
N MET A 30 14.80 13.62 -13.66
CA MET A 30 13.36 13.65 -13.91
C MET A 30 12.69 12.26 -13.87
N PRO A 31 13.24 11.17 -14.46
CA PRO A 31 12.68 9.84 -14.34
C PRO A 31 12.54 9.36 -12.89
N LEU A 32 13.56 9.60 -12.06
CA LEU A 32 13.56 9.19 -10.65
C LEU A 32 12.50 9.94 -9.82
N VAL A 33 12.32 11.23 -10.13
CA VAL A 33 11.33 12.07 -9.44
C VAL A 33 9.93 11.74 -9.91
N ALA A 34 9.71 11.55 -11.22
CA ALA A 34 8.41 11.26 -11.82
C ALA A 34 7.81 9.92 -11.37
N ASP A 35 8.67 8.95 -11.05
CA ASP A 35 8.25 7.65 -10.50
C ASP A 35 7.69 7.76 -9.07
N LYS A 36 8.18 8.71 -8.28
CA LYS A 36 7.95 8.74 -6.83
C LYS A 36 7.13 9.94 -6.34
N LEU A 37 7.14 11.05 -7.07
CA LEU A 37 6.47 12.28 -6.65
C LEU A 37 5.35 12.70 -7.61
N ARG A 38 4.31 13.25 -7.03
CA ARG A 38 3.20 13.91 -7.71
C ARG A 38 3.20 15.41 -7.39
N PRO A 39 2.61 16.28 -8.24
CA PRO A 39 2.60 17.73 -8.01
C PRO A 39 2.03 18.14 -6.65
N GLU A 40 0.97 17.47 -6.18
CA GLU A 40 0.32 17.74 -4.90
C GLU A 40 1.20 17.43 -3.67
N MET A 41 2.28 16.68 -3.84
CA MET A 41 3.22 16.35 -2.76
C MET A 41 4.11 17.54 -2.37
N PHE A 42 4.29 18.50 -3.27
CA PHE A 42 5.00 19.74 -2.96
C PHE A 42 4.13 20.65 -2.08
N TYR A 43 4.74 21.31 -1.12
CA TYR A 43 4.01 22.22 -0.21
C TYR A 43 3.76 23.58 -0.86
N VAL A 44 4.78 24.11 -1.57
CA VAL A 44 4.71 25.44 -2.15
C VAL A 44 3.96 25.38 -3.49
N LEU A 45 2.89 26.17 -3.62
CA LEU A 45 2.03 26.15 -4.81
C LEU A 45 2.81 26.42 -6.11
N ARG A 46 3.76 27.36 -6.10
CA ARG A 46 4.62 27.63 -7.27
C ARG A 46 5.43 26.39 -7.68
N HIS A 47 5.87 25.57 -6.71
CA HIS A 47 6.63 24.33 -6.99
C HIS A 47 5.71 23.26 -7.58
N GLN A 48 4.46 23.16 -7.12
CA GLN A 48 3.45 22.28 -7.72
C GLN A 48 3.23 22.62 -9.19
N ILE A 49 3.07 23.91 -9.51
CA ILE A 49 2.84 24.40 -10.88
C ILE A 49 4.04 24.09 -11.78
N ILE A 50 5.25 24.37 -11.32
CA ILE A 50 6.48 24.10 -12.06
C ILE A 50 6.62 22.60 -12.30
N TYR A 51 6.46 21.79 -11.26
CA TYR A 51 6.60 20.35 -11.36
C TYR A 51 5.53 19.72 -12.25
N ALA A 52 4.28 20.19 -12.19
CA ALA A 52 3.20 19.73 -13.08
C ALA A 52 3.51 20.02 -14.58
N ALA A 53 4.15 21.15 -14.87
CA ALA A 53 4.60 21.44 -16.24
C ALA A 53 5.73 20.49 -16.66
N MET A 54 6.74 20.29 -15.80
CA MET A 54 7.86 19.37 -16.06
C MET A 54 7.37 17.92 -16.26
N LEU A 55 6.45 17.47 -15.43
CA LEU A 55 5.89 16.10 -15.51
C LEU A 55 5.16 15.88 -16.83
N ALA A 56 4.34 16.86 -17.27
CA ALA A 56 3.65 16.77 -18.55
C ALA A 56 4.61 16.80 -19.75
N MET A 57 5.68 17.61 -19.68
CA MET A 57 6.74 17.63 -20.70
C MET A 57 7.48 16.29 -20.76
N TYR A 58 7.78 15.70 -19.59
CA TYR A 58 8.40 14.38 -19.49
C TYR A 58 7.52 13.30 -20.13
N GLN A 59 6.22 13.28 -19.83
CA GLN A 59 5.25 12.35 -20.42
C GLN A 59 5.11 12.51 -21.94
N ALA A 60 5.27 13.74 -22.43
CA ALA A 60 5.26 14.04 -23.86
C ALA A 60 6.60 13.76 -24.56
N GLY A 61 7.64 13.31 -23.82
CA GLY A 61 8.97 13.08 -24.39
C GLY A 61 9.73 14.35 -24.77
N THR A 62 9.32 15.52 -24.26
CA THR A 62 9.95 16.82 -24.53
C THR A 62 11.13 17.02 -23.60
N LYS A 63 12.20 17.63 -24.11
CA LYS A 63 13.37 17.98 -23.30
C LYS A 63 12.99 19.01 -22.24
N ILE A 64 13.49 18.79 -21.03
CA ILE A 64 13.26 19.65 -19.87
C ILE A 64 14.54 20.43 -19.60
N ASP A 65 14.45 21.75 -19.73
CA ASP A 65 15.47 22.71 -19.34
C ASP A 65 14.79 24.04 -18.95
N ILE A 66 15.60 25.00 -18.49
CA ILE A 66 15.11 26.30 -18.01
C ILE A 66 14.29 27.03 -19.08
N LEU A 67 14.69 26.95 -20.34
CA LEU A 67 14.05 27.68 -21.44
C LEU A 67 12.75 27.02 -21.84
N THR A 68 12.75 25.69 -21.98
CA THR A 68 11.59 24.92 -22.39
C THR A 68 10.49 24.92 -21.33
N VAL A 69 10.87 24.82 -20.03
CA VAL A 69 9.89 24.92 -18.93
C VAL A 69 9.30 26.33 -18.83
N LYS A 70 10.11 27.39 -19.04
CA LYS A 70 9.60 28.76 -19.10
C LYS A 70 8.57 28.92 -20.22
N GLU A 71 8.88 28.41 -21.41
CA GLU A 71 7.98 28.48 -22.57
C GLU A 71 6.67 27.73 -22.32
N GLU A 72 6.76 26.53 -21.80
CA GLU A 72 5.61 25.70 -21.43
C GLU A 72 4.70 26.39 -20.41
N LEU A 73 5.29 26.97 -19.34
CA LEU A 73 4.56 27.75 -18.35
C LEU A 73 3.92 29.02 -18.93
N SER A 74 4.58 29.68 -19.88
CA SER A 74 4.03 30.82 -20.59
C SER A 74 2.85 30.40 -21.46
N HIS A 75 2.97 29.29 -22.18
CA HIS A 75 1.89 28.74 -23.02
C HIS A 75 0.66 28.35 -22.19
N ARG A 76 0.87 27.84 -20.98
CA ARG A 76 -0.20 27.54 -20.01
C ARG A 76 -0.76 28.77 -19.27
N GLY A 77 -0.20 29.94 -19.47
CA GLY A 77 -0.59 31.17 -18.77
C GLY A 77 -0.28 31.17 -17.29
N LYS A 78 0.66 30.30 -16.81
CA LYS A 78 1.00 30.11 -15.40
C LYS A 78 2.40 30.58 -15.02
N LEU A 79 3.07 31.30 -15.92
CA LEU A 79 4.45 31.74 -15.69
C LEU A 79 4.59 32.67 -14.48
N GLU A 80 3.65 33.61 -14.31
CA GLU A 80 3.68 34.56 -13.18
C GLU A 80 3.42 33.84 -11.83
N GLU A 81 2.46 32.89 -11.80
CA GLU A 81 2.19 32.09 -10.61
C GLU A 81 3.36 31.20 -10.22
N ALA A 82 4.17 30.79 -11.19
CA ALA A 82 5.41 30.02 -10.98
C ALA A 82 6.60 30.89 -10.48
N GLY A 83 6.40 32.20 -10.31
CA GLY A 83 7.43 33.14 -9.87
C GLY A 83 8.19 33.83 -11.02
N GLY A 84 7.62 33.80 -12.21
CA GLY A 84 8.19 34.43 -13.41
C GLY A 84 9.50 33.79 -13.91
N PRO A 85 10.11 34.36 -14.94
CA PRO A 85 11.38 33.83 -15.48
C PRO A 85 12.51 33.79 -14.43
N TYR A 86 12.51 34.75 -13.51
CA TYR A 86 13.53 34.83 -12.45
C TYR A 86 13.40 33.66 -11.46
N GLY A 87 12.17 33.31 -11.06
CA GLY A 87 11.92 32.19 -10.15
C GLY A 87 12.45 30.87 -10.69
N ILE A 88 12.24 30.58 -11.99
CA ILE A 88 12.73 29.36 -12.63
C ILE A 88 14.27 29.35 -12.69
N THR A 89 14.89 30.47 -13.03
CA THR A 89 16.37 30.59 -13.09
C THR A 89 16.98 30.42 -11.69
N GLN A 90 16.32 30.92 -10.64
CA GLN A 90 16.81 30.81 -9.27
C GLN A 90 16.85 29.33 -8.80
N LEU A 91 15.93 28.50 -9.24
CA LEU A 91 15.93 27.07 -8.90
C LEU A 91 17.20 26.37 -9.38
N SER A 92 17.68 26.69 -10.58
CA SER A 92 18.90 26.08 -11.12
C SER A 92 20.18 26.50 -10.39
N SER A 93 20.19 27.68 -9.79
CA SER A 93 21.37 28.20 -9.08
C SER A 93 21.55 27.58 -7.68
N LYS A 94 20.52 26.96 -7.12
CA LYS A 94 20.56 26.39 -5.77
C LYS A 94 21.01 24.92 -5.74
N VAL A 95 21.19 24.28 -6.89
CA VAL A 95 21.57 22.86 -6.97
C VAL A 95 23.07 22.72 -7.15
N ALA A 96 23.70 22.07 -6.18
CA ALA A 96 25.12 21.72 -6.27
C ALA A 96 25.35 20.32 -6.89
N SER A 97 24.42 19.38 -6.78
CA SER A 97 24.50 18.01 -7.30
C SER A 97 23.19 17.25 -7.11
N SER A 98 22.83 16.37 -8.06
CA SER A 98 21.74 15.40 -7.93
C SER A 98 22.09 14.17 -7.07
N ALA A 99 23.32 14.07 -6.57
CA ALA A 99 23.84 12.89 -5.84
C ALA A 99 22.95 12.42 -4.66
N HIS A 100 22.07 13.30 -4.15
CA HIS A 100 21.18 12.99 -3.02
C HIS A 100 19.68 13.09 -3.37
N ILE A 101 19.34 13.05 -4.66
CA ILE A 101 17.96 13.28 -5.11
C ILE A 101 16.97 12.28 -4.50
N GLU A 102 17.35 11.02 -4.37
CA GLU A 102 16.49 9.99 -3.75
C GLU A 102 16.19 10.29 -2.28
N TYR A 103 17.18 10.81 -1.56
CA TYR A 103 16.98 11.24 -0.18
C TYR A 103 16.06 12.46 -0.08
N HIS A 104 16.21 13.42 -0.99
CA HIS A 104 15.33 14.58 -1.09
C HIS A 104 13.89 14.19 -1.42
N ILE A 105 13.69 13.29 -2.38
CA ILE A 105 12.38 12.71 -2.72
C ILE A 105 11.71 12.12 -1.49
N ARG A 106 12.44 11.32 -0.71
CA ARG A 106 11.93 10.70 0.50
C ARG A 106 11.50 11.72 1.56
N ILE A 107 12.25 12.82 1.72
CA ILE A 107 11.88 13.90 2.66
C ILE A 107 10.59 14.58 2.22
N VAL A 108 10.45 14.95 0.94
CA VAL A 108 9.22 15.60 0.43
C VAL A 108 8.02 14.68 0.61
N HIS A 109 8.17 13.40 0.26
CA HIS A 109 7.13 12.39 0.43
C HIS A 109 6.72 12.21 1.91
N GLU A 110 7.69 12.13 2.84
CA GLU A 110 7.42 12.05 4.28
C GLU A 110 6.64 13.29 4.78
N LYS A 111 7.03 14.50 4.32
CA LYS A 111 6.32 15.73 4.69
C LYS A 111 4.89 15.75 4.15
N TYR A 112 4.68 15.26 2.93
CA TYR A 112 3.35 15.10 2.35
C TYR A 112 2.48 14.14 3.16
N LEU A 113 2.96 12.93 3.47
CA LEU A 113 2.23 11.96 4.28
C LEU A 113 1.84 12.53 5.65
N ARG A 114 2.74 13.27 6.29
CA ARG A 114 2.42 13.95 7.56
C ARG A 114 1.29 14.97 7.42
N ARG A 115 1.24 15.70 6.29
CA ARG A 115 0.13 16.64 6.01
C ARG A 115 -1.18 15.91 5.79
N GLU A 116 -1.16 14.84 4.99
CA GLU A 116 -2.33 14.00 4.75
C GLU A 116 -2.87 13.38 6.04
N MET A 117 -1.99 12.89 6.92
CA MET A 117 -2.36 12.41 8.25
C MET A 117 -3.05 13.51 9.07
N ILE A 118 -2.46 14.71 9.14
CA ILE A 118 -3.03 15.83 9.88
C ILE A 118 -4.42 16.20 9.35
N LEU A 119 -4.58 16.31 8.04
CA LEU A 119 -5.85 16.64 7.39
C LEU A 119 -6.90 15.55 7.64
N GLY A 120 -6.53 14.29 7.45
CA GLY A 120 -7.41 13.15 7.63
C GLY A 120 -7.87 12.99 9.09
N PHE A 121 -6.96 13.07 10.05
CA PHE A 121 -7.32 12.99 11.47
C PHE A 121 -8.14 14.19 11.95
N ASN A 122 -7.90 15.40 11.45
CA ASN A 122 -8.74 16.55 11.75
C ASN A 122 -10.16 16.36 11.19
N LYS A 123 -10.31 15.80 10.00
CA LYS A 123 -11.61 15.44 9.44
C LYS A 123 -12.34 14.42 10.32
N LEU A 124 -11.65 13.34 10.72
CA LEU A 124 -12.21 12.32 11.60
C LEU A 124 -12.59 12.89 12.97
N LEU A 125 -11.78 13.79 13.53
CA LEU A 125 -12.10 14.47 14.76
C LEU A 125 -13.38 15.29 14.63
N ALA A 126 -13.55 16.03 13.54
CA ALA A 126 -14.75 16.80 13.27
C ALA A 126 -16.00 15.90 13.14
N CYS A 127 -15.89 14.78 12.41
CA CYS A 127 -16.96 13.78 12.30
C CYS A 127 -17.32 13.16 13.65
N SER A 128 -16.32 12.87 14.49
CA SER A 128 -16.55 12.29 15.83
C SER A 128 -17.19 13.25 16.84
N LEU A 129 -17.13 14.56 16.58
CA LEU A 129 -17.80 15.58 17.40
C LEU A 129 -19.23 15.86 16.93
N ASP A 130 -19.61 15.38 15.76
CA ASP A 130 -20.95 15.53 15.19
C ASP A 130 -21.82 14.32 15.60
N GLU A 131 -22.66 14.52 16.60
CA GLU A 131 -23.57 13.49 17.13
C GLU A 131 -24.64 13.03 16.11
N THR A 132 -24.76 13.68 14.95
CA THR A 132 -25.70 13.28 13.89
C THR A 132 -25.10 12.23 12.95
N MET A 133 -23.78 12.03 13.00
CA MET A 133 -23.05 11.03 12.20
C MET A 133 -23.11 9.65 12.87
N ASP A 134 -23.32 8.62 12.05
CA ASP A 134 -23.25 7.24 12.54
C ASP A 134 -21.79 6.87 12.89
N ILE A 135 -21.62 6.21 14.03
CA ILE A 135 -20.30 5.76 14.50
C ILE A 135 -19.69 4.72 13.55
N ASP A 136 -20.52 3.88 12.94
CA ASP A 136 -20.04 2.86 11.99
C ASP A 136 -19.47 3.50 10.73
N ASP A 137 -20.10 4.57 10.22
CA ASP A 137 -19.57 5.35 9.08
C ASP A 137 -18.25 6.03 9.44
N SER A 138 -18.13 6.57 10.64
CA SER A 138 -16.88 7.18 11.13
C SER A 138 -15.74 6.18 11.26
N LEU A 139 -16.02 4.95 11.68
CA LEU A 139 -15.05 3.87 11.75
C LEU A 139 -14.60 3.40 10.35
N ILE A 140 -15.53 3.32 9.40
CA ILE A 140 -15.22 3.00 8.00
C ILE A 140 -14.31 4.08 7.40
N ASP A 141 -14.62 5.36 7.63
CA ASP A 141 -13.78 6.48 7.17
C ASP A 141 -12.37 6.44 7.77
N ALA A 142 -12.25 6.04 9.06
CA ALA A 142 -10.96 5.89 9.72
C ALA A 142 -10.13 4.75 9.08
N HIS A 143 -10.73 3.60 8.84
CA HIS A 143 -10.06 2.49 8.14
C HIS A 143 -9.63 2.88 6.72
N ASN A 144 -10.52 3.50 5.95
CA ASN A 144 -10.21 3.97 4.59
C ASN A 144 -9.06 4.98 4.57
N LEU A 145 -8.97 5.85 5.57
CA LEU A 145 -7.84 6.79 5.71
C LEU A 145 -6.53 6.06 5.95
N LEU A 146 -6.50 5.09 6.87
CA LEU A 146 -5.30 4.31 7.18
C LEU A 146 -4.84 3.48 5.98
N ASP A 147 -5.76 2.76 5.31
CA ASP A 147 -5.46 1.97 4.12
C ASP A 147 -4.87 2.84 3.00
N ARG A 148 -5.40 4.05 2.79
CA ARG A 148 -4.87 5.00 1.83
C ARG A 148 -3.46 5.46 2.19
N LEU A 149 -3.20 5.80 3.45
CA LEU A 149 -1.88 6.22 3.92
C LEU A 149 -0.86 5.08 3.83
N GLU A 150 -1.26 3.85 4.15
CA GLU A 150 -0.41 2.66 3.99
C GLU A 150 -0.12 2.38 2.52
N GLY A 151 -1.11 2.51 1.64
CA GLY A 151 -0.92 2.40 0.19
C GLY A 151 0.08 3.41 -0.35
N GLU A 152 -0.03 4.68 0.04
CA GLU A 152 0.91 5.74 -0.32
C GLU A 152 2.34 5.47 0.22
N PHE A 153 2.45 4.94 1.44
CA PHE A 153 3.73 4.57 2.03
C PHE A 153 4.37 3.37 1.32
N ASN A 154 3.56 2.38 0.93
CA ASN A 154 3.99 1.15 0.28
C ASN A 154 4.18 1.28 -1.24
N HIS A 155 3.77 2.37 -1.90
CA HIS A 155 4.08 2.65 -3.31
C HIS A 155 5.59 2.70 -3.61
N ASN A 156 6.41 2.68 -2.59
CA ASN A 156 7.84 2.38 -2.67
C ASN A 156 8.14 0.86 -2.79
N THR A 157 7.18 0.03 -3.19
CA THR A 157 7.46 -1.35 -3.60
C THR A 157 8.20 -1.34 -4.93
N HIS A 158 9.46 -1.04 -4.81
CA HIS A 158 10.45 -1.10 -5.88
C HIS A 158 10.40 -2.44 -6.62
N LEU A 159 10.61 -2.40 -7.91
CA LEU A 159 11.25 -3.49 -8.61
C LEU A 159 12.38 -3.99 -7.70
N ARG A 160 12.15 -5.11 -7.03
CA ARG A 160 13.21 -5.71 -6.20
C ARG A 160 14.25 -6.28 -7.14
N ASP A 161 15.48 -5.92 -6.93
CA ASP A 161 16.60 -6.54 -7.62
C ASP A 161 16.56 -8.07 -7.41
N MET A 162 16.91 -8.83 -8.44
CA MET A 162 16.88 -10.29 -8.40
C MET A 162 17.69 -10.84 -7.23
N ASP A 163 18.82 -10.21 -6.90
CA ASP A 163 19.67 -10.62 -5.78
C ASP A 163 18.95 -10.46 -4.42
N ALA A 164 18.19 -9.37 -4.24
CA ALA A 164 17.39 -9.16 -3.05
C ALA A 164 16.21 -10.14 -2.97
N LEU A 165 15.58 -10.48 -4.11
CA LEU A 165 14.52 -11.50 -4.17
C LEU A 165 15.07 -12.90 -3.87
N MET A 166 16.24 -13.25 -4.42
CA MET A 166 16.89 -14.54 -4.16
C MET A 166 17.27 -14.68 -2.69
N SER A 167 17.86 -13.66 -2.09
CA SER A 167 18.22 -13.64 -0.66
C SER A 167 16.99 -13.80 0.24
N ALA A 168 15.89 -13.10 -0.07
CA ALA A 168 14.63 -13.22 0.64
C ALA A 168 14.02 -14.62 0.49
N ALA A 169 14.02 -15.19 -0.71
CA ALA A 169 13.52 -16.53 -0.99
C ALA A 169 14.32 -17.62 -0.26
N MET A 170 15.66 -17.49 -0.19
CA MET A 170 16.51 -18.40 0.59
C MET A 170 16.19 -18.34 2.06
N THR A 171 16.11 -17.14 2.65
CA THR A 171 15.78 -16.96 4.07
C THR A 171 14.38 -17.54 4.40
N GLU A 172 13.41 -17.35 3.51
CA GLU A 172 12.07 -17.92 3.68
C GLU A 172 12.09 -19.46 3.57
N ALA A 173 12.85 -20.02 2.63
CA ALA A 173 13.00 -21.47 2.49
C ALA A 173 13.65 -22.10 3.73
N GLU A 174 14.71 -21.51 4.27
CA GLU A 174 15.35 -21.92 5.51
C GLU A 174 14.38 -21.85 6.70
N GLY A 175 13.60 -20.77 6.78
CA GLY A 175 12.57 -20.60 7.83
C GLY A 175 11.45 -21.64 7.72
N ARG A 176 11.04 -22.04 6.50
CA ARG A 176 10.06 -23.11 6.27
C ARG A 176 10.61 -24.48 6.70
N ILE A 177 11.86 -24.80 6.37
CA ILE A 177 12.53 -26.05 6.76
C ILE A 177 12.65 -26.13 8.28
N ALA A 178 13.08 -25.06 8.93
CA ALA A 178 13.24 -24.99 10.40
C ALA A 178 11.90 -25.17 11.15
N LYS A 179 10.78 -24.73 10.57
CA LYS A 179 9.42 -24.87 11.16
C LYS A 179 8.71 -26.14 10.75
N SER A 180 9.29 -26.93 9.83
CA SER A 180 8.67 -28.15 9.32
C SER A 180 8.48 -29.18 10.45
N THR A 181 7.23 -29.62 10.60
CA THR A 181 6.89 -30.74 11.50
C THR A 181 6.46 -31.92 10.64
N ASN A 182 7.18 -33.04 10.73
CA ASN A 182 6.92 -34.25 9.94
C ASN A 182 6.91 -34.08 8.41
N GLY A 183 7.71 -33.14 7.87
CA GLY A 183 7.78 -32.87 6.43
C GLY A 183 6.68 -31.94 5.90
N VAL A 184 5.81 -31.43 6.76
CA VAL A 184 4.79 -30.43 6.40
C VAL A 184 5.35 -29.05 6.71
N THR A 185 5.53 -28.22 5.66
CA THR A 185 6.08 -26.86 5.76
C THR A 185 4.98 -25.80 5.80
N GLY A 186 3.80 -26.11 5.31
CA GLY A 186 2.61 -25.28 5.30
C GLY A 186 1.61 -25.63 6.40
N ILE A 187 0.38 -25.14 6.26
CA ILE A 187 -0.74 -25.44 7.16
C ILE A 187 -1.19 -26.89 6.92
N PRO A 188 -1.20 -27.76 7.95
CA PRO A 188 -1.56 -29.16 7.77
C PRO A 188 -3.03 -29.30 7.40
N THR A 189 -3.32 -30.11 6.40
CA THR A 189 -4.70 -30.46 6.02
C THR A 189 -5.34 -31.50 6.94
N GLY A 190 -4.53 -32.23 7.68
CA GLY A 190 -4.93 -33.36 8.51
C GLY A 190 -5.19 -34.65 7.73
N LEU A 191 -4.86 -34.66 6.45
CA LEU A 191 -4.90 -35.84 5.56
C LEU A 191 -3.47 -36.20 5.19
N THR A 192 -2.94 -37.26 5.79
CA THR A 192 -1.51 -37.63 5.71
C THR A 192 -1.01 -37.78 4.26
N ASP A 193 -1.81 -38.36 3.37
CA ASP A 193 -1.41 -38.53 1.99
C ASP A 193 -1.41 -37.21 1.21
N LEU A 194 -2.39 -36.34 1.49
CA LEU A 194 -2.45 -35.01 0.89
C LEU A 194 -1.29 -34.15 1.41
N ASP A 195 -1.04 -34.14 2.70
CA ASP A 195 0.07 -33.41 3.32
C ASP A 195 1.43 -33.88 2.81
N ARG A 196 1.58 -35.20 2.53
CA ARG A 196 2.80 -35.73 1.92
C ARG A 196 2.99 -35.26 0.48
N MET A 197 1.90 -35.09 -0.27
CA MET A 197 1.96 -34.64 -1.67
C MET A 197 2.16 -33.13 -1.80
N THR A 198 1.54 -32.33 -0.91
CA THR A 198 1.51 -30.86 -1.01
C THR A 198 2.45 -30.17 -0.03
N SER A 199 2.99 -30.90 0.96
CA SER A 199 3.68 -30.35 2.14
C SER A 199 2.79 -29.40 2.96
N GLY A 200 1.47 -29.58 2.93
CA GLY A 200 0.45 -28.72 3.52
C GLY A 200 0.07 -27.55 2.62
N LEU A 201 -0.87 -26.71 3.09
CA LEU A 201 -1.31 -25.51 2.37
C LEU A 201 -0.30 -24.39 2.59
N GLN A 202 0.29 -23.87 1.52
CA GLN A 202 1.34 -22.84 1.60
C GLN A 202 0.75 -21.43 1.70
N ASN A 203 1.47 -20.51 2.34
CA ASN A 203 1.07 -19.12 2.44
C ASN A 203 1.03 -18.45 1.06
N GLY A 204 -0.03 -17.67 0.80
CA GLY A 204 -0.20 -16.93 -0.45
C GLY A 204 -0.74 -17.76 -1.62
N GLU A 205 -1.02 -19.05 -1.44
CA GLU A 205 -1.59 -19.88 -2.48
C GLU A 205 -3.12 -19.86 -2.50
N LEU A 206 -3.69 -19.92 -3.70
CA LEU A 206 -5.11 -20.14 -3.94
C LEU A 206 -5.36 -21.61 -4.24
N VAL A 207 -6.06 -22.31 -3.35
CA VAL A 207 -6.43 -23.72 -3.55
C VAL A 207 -7.89 -23.82 -3.95
N VAL A 208 -8.18 -24.41 -5.12
CA VAL A 208 -9.53 -24.59 -5.64
C VAL A 208 -10.00 -26.03 -5.45
N ILE A 209 -11.13 -26.21 -4.74
CA ILE A 209 -11.75 -27.52 -4.53
C ILE A 209 -13.01 -27.61 -5.41
N ALA A 210 -13.01 -28.50 -6.37
CA ALA A 210 -14.13 -28.74 -7.26
C ALA A 210 -14.67 -30.17 -7.11
N ALA A 211 -16.00 -30.31 -7.09
CA ALA A 211 -16.67 -31.62 -7.05
C ALA A 211 -18.07 -31.51 -7.65
N ARG A 212 -18.62 -32.64 -8.13
CA ARG A 212 -20.04 -32.73 -8.56
C ARG A 212 -20.97 -32.45 -7.36
N PRO A 213 -22.19 -31.94 -7.61
CA PRO A 213 -23.16 -31.76 -6.55
C PRO A 213 -23.37 -33.04 -5.72
N GLY A 214 -23.44 -32.92 -4.40
CA GLY A 214 -23.68 -34.04 -3.48
C GLY A 214 -22.45 -34.90 -3.11
N VAL A 215 -21.28 -34.69 -3.71
CA VAL A 215 -20.05 -35.47 -3.41
C VAL A 215 -19.41 -35.11 -2.07
N GLY A 216 -19.75 -33.95 -1.50
CA GLY A 216 -19.22 -33.52 -0.20
C GLY A 216 -18.21 -32.40 -0.22
N LYS A 217 -18.15 -31.60 -1.29
CA LYS A 217 -17.22 -30.43 -1.41
C LYS A 217 -17.16 -29.56 -0.15
N THR A 218 -18.32 -29.12 0.35
CA THR A 218 -18.41 -28.28 1.55
C THR A 218 -17.96 -29.02 2.83
N ALA A 219 -18.26 -30.28 2.95
CA ALA A 219 -17.83 -31.09 4.09
C ALA A 219 -16.29 -31.24 4.11
N PHE A 220 -15.68 -31.45 2.94
CA PHE A 220 -14.24 -31.51 2.79
C PHE A 220 -13.57 -30.17 3.11
N ALA A 221 -14.09 -29.06 2.59
CA ALA A 221 -13.56 -27.72 2.89
C ALA A 221 -13.64 -27.40 4.39
N LEU A 222 -14.76 -27.74 5.05
CA LEU A 222 -14.92 -27.59 6.49
C LEU A 222 -13.96 -28.49 7.30
N HIS A 223 -13.66 -29.70 6.81
CA HIS A 223 -12.68 -30.57 7.42
C HIS A 223 -11.27 -29.97 7.40
N LEU A 224 -10.85 -29.41 6.26
CA LEU A 224 -9.58 -28.70 6.15
C LEU A 224 -9.52 -27.47 7.07
N ALA A 225 -10.59 -26.68 7.09
CA ALA A 225 -10.73 -25.50 7.96
C ALA A 225 -10.61 -25.88 9.46
N ARG A 226 -11.27 -26.96 9.87
CA ARG A 226 -11.18 -27.49 11.23
C ARG A 226 -9.75 -27.91 11.59
N ASN A 227 -9.10 -28.67 10.73
CA ASN A 227 -7.74 -29.15 11.00
C ASN A 227 -6.74 -28.01 11.08
N ALA A 228 -6.85 -27.01 10.22
CA ALA A 228 -6.05 -25.79 10.30
C ALA A 228 -6.28 -25.05 11.63
N ALA A 229 -7.54 -24.91 12.07
CA ALA A 229 -7.87 -24.28 13.35
C ALA A 229 -7.33 -25.07 14.54
N MET A 230 -7.42 -26.42 14.51
CA MET A 230 -6.84 -27.28 15.55
C MET A 230 -5.32 -27.24 15.58
N ALA A 231 -4.67 -26.94 14.46
CA ALA A 231 -3.24 -26.69 14.37
C ALA A 231 -2.82 -25.30 14.88
N GLY A 232 -3.77 -24.46 15.33
CA GLY A 232 -3.52 -23.13 15.90
C GLY A 232 -3.57 -21.98 14.91
N HIS A 233 -4.05 -22.21 13.68
CA HIS A 233 -4.21 -21.16 12.69
C HIS A 233 -5.59 -20.50 12.77
N ALA A 234 -5.65 -19.18 12.62
CA ALA A 234 -6.92 -18.47 12.49
C ALA A 234 -7.56 -18.76 11.13
N VAL A 235 -8.83 -19.16 11.14
CA VAL A 235 -9.57 -19.54 9.91
C VAL A 235 -10.85 -18.72 9.81
N ALA A 236 -11.08 -18.07 8.67
CA ALA A 236 -12.33 -17.42 8.32
C ALA A 236 -13.07 -18.23 7.24
N VAL A 237 -14.37 -18.45 7.42
CA VAL A 237 -15.21 -19.18 6.46
C VAL A 237 -16.29 -18.24 5.92
N TYR A 238 -16.25 -17.96 4.62
CA TYR A 238 -17.28 -17.20 3.92
C TYR A 238 -18.16 -18.14 3.12
N SER A 239 -19.46 -18.18 3.43
CA SER A 239 -20.42 -19.06 2.76
C SER A 239 -21.48 -18.24 2.05
N LEU A 240 -21.63 -18.46 0.73
CA LEU A 240 -22.68 -17.86 -0.10
C LEU A 240 -23.90 -18.76 -0.26
N GLU A 241 -23.80 -20.05 0.10
CA GLU A 241 -24.85 -21.05 -0.14
C GLU A 241 -25.56 -21.47 1.16
N MET A 242 -24.85 -21.51 2.29
CA MET A 242 -25.35 -22.02 3.56
C MET A 242 -25.21 -20.98 4.68
N GLN A 243 -26.21 -20.94 5.56
CA GLN A 243 -26.16 -20.13 6.78
C GLN A 243 -25.10 -20.68 7.76
N GLY A 244 -24.52 -19.76 8.55
CA GLY A 244 -23.43 -20.06 9.48
C GLY A 244 -23.78 -21.14 10.50
N GLU A 245 -25.04 -21.14 11.03
CA GLU A 245 -25.55 -22.12 11.99
C GLU A 245 -25.52 -23.54 11.42
N ARG A 246 -25.87 -23.70 10.15
CA ARG A 246 -25.81 -25.01 9.47
C ARG A 246 -24.40 -25.52 9.26
N LEU A 247 -23.44 -24.62 9.10
CA LEU A 247 -22.02 -24.99 9.03
C LEU A 247 -21.53 -25.43 10.41
N ALA A 248 -21.92 -24.69 11.46
CA ALA A 248 -21.62 -25.05 12.85
C ALA A 248 -22.21 -26.42 13.25
N ASP A 249 -23.47 -26.70 12.89
CA ASP A 249 -24.11 -27.98 13.12
C ASP A 249 -23.35 -29.14 12.47
N ARG A 250 -22.84 -28.95 11.24
CA ARG A 250 -21.99 -29.96 10.58
C ARG A 250 -20.67 -30.18 11.31
N TRP A 251 -20.07 -29.12 11.85
CA TRP A 251 -18.86 -29.25 12.65
C TRP A 251 -19.12 -29.99 13.96
N LEU A 252 -20.16 -29.62 14.67
CA LEU A 252 -20.56 -30.29 15.91
C LEU A 252 -20.86 -31.78 15.68
N THR A 253 -21.62 -32.12 14.64
CA THR A 253 -21.89 -33.49 14.25
C THR A 253 -20.61 -34.27 13.93
N ALA A 254 -19.67 -33.65 13.20
CA ALA A 254 -18.40 -34.29 12.85
C ALA A 254 -17.47 -34.44 14.06
N ALA A 255 -17.57 -33.57 15.08
CA ALA A 255 -16.74 -33.61 16.28
C ALA A 255 -17.27 -34.52 17.37
N SER A 256 -18.62 -34.67 17.46
CA SER A 256 -19.28 -35.42 18.51
C SER A 256 -19.40 -36.92 18.23
N GLU A 257 -19.09 -37.37 17.00
CA GLU A 257 -19.33 -38.76 16.54
C GLU A 257 -20.80 -39.23 16.66
N VAL A 258 -21.71 -38.29 16.95
CA VAL A 258 -23.15 -38.58 17.07
C VAL A 258 -23.78 -38.55 15.68
N SER A 259 -24.62 -39.56 15.39
CA SER A 259 -25.33 -39.61 14.11
C SER A 259 -26.18 -38.36 13.90
N ALA A 260 -26.10 -37.76 12.72
CA ALA A 260 -26.89 -36.58 12.30
C ALA A 260 -28.43 -36.81 12.43
N ARG A 261 -28.90 -38.07 12.59
CA ARG A 261 -30.29 -38.39 12.83
C ARG A 261 -30.79 -37.99 14.23
N HIS A 262 -29.90 -37.82 15.19
CA HIS A 262 -30.22 -37.42 16.56
C HIS A 262 -30.25 -35.89 16.76
N TRP A 263 -29.85 -35.13 15.75
CA TRP A 263 -29.84 -33.67 15.75
C TRP A 263 -31.04 -33.03 14.99
N ARG A 264 -31.96 -33.86 14.54
CA ARG A 264 -33.21 -33.43 13.87
C ARG A 264 -34.42 -33.47 14.78
#